data_b3e09d914e85a1020b6404798ecb236e
#
_entry.id   b3e09d914e85a1020b6404798ecb236e
#
_cell.length_a   1.000
_cell.length_b   1.000
_cell.length_c   1.000
_cell.angle_alpha   90.00
_cell.angle_beta   90.00
_cell.angle_gamma   90.00
#
_symmetry.space_group_name_H-M   'P 1'
#
loop_
_entity.id
_entity.type
_entity.pdbx_description
1 polymer ?
#
loop_
_entity_poly.entity_id
_entity_poly.type
_entity_poly.pdbx_seq_one_letter_code
_entity_poly.pdbx_strand_id
1 'polypeptide(L)'
;TMARILLVDDEQYIRELYSEELSAEGHNVATLATGQNLMRKIDNLQPEVVVLDIRLVDYDGLELLQEIRTEHRDLPVILCTAYDTYKYDQKTIAADYYVVKSFDLSQLKIAIQRAIETNGSLSELQ
;
A
#
# COMPACT_ATOMS: atom_id res chain seq x y z
N THR A 1 14.15 0.86 9.51
CA THR A 1 13.84 -0.54 9.19
C THR A 1 13.49 -0.68 7.71
N MET A 2 14.18 -1.56 7.01
CA MET A 2 13.97 -1.81 5.59
C MET A 2 12.81 -2.77 5.36
N ALA A 3 11.99 -2.47 4.36
CA ALA A 3 10.92 -3.36 3.98
C ALA A 3 10.75 -3.41 2.46
N ARG A 4 10.14 -4.48 1.97
CA ARG A 4 9.72 -4.59 0.57
C ARG A 4 8.32 -3.98 0.47
N ILE A 5 8.20 -2.91 -0.30
CA ILE A 5 6.96 -2.16 -0.47
C ILE A 5 6.50 -2.30 -1.91
N LEU A 6 5.22 -2.59 -2.10
CA LEU A 6 4.59 -2.56 -3.41
C LEU A 6 3.69 -1.34 -3.48
N LEU A 7 3.99 -0.43 -4.39
CA LEU A 7 3.22 0.80 -4.61
C LEU A 7 2.40 0.66 -5.89
N VAL A 8 1.08 0.75 -5.77
CA VAL A 8 0.16 0.62 -6.90
C VAL A 8 -0.53 1.96 -7.11
N ASP A 9 -0.16 2.66 -8.18
CA ASP A 9 -0.68 3.99 -8.51
C ASP A 9 -0.51 4.22 -10.00
N ASP A 10 -1.55 4.69 -10.68
CA ASP A 10 -1.50 4.88 -12.12
C ASP A 10 -0.82 6.19 -12.54
N GLU A 11 -0.55 7.09 -11.60
CA GLU A 11 0.13 8.34 -11.90
C GLU A 11 1.65 8.17 -11.85
N GLN A 12 2.30 8.33 -13.00
CA GLN A 12 3.76 8.17 -13.10
C GLN A 12 4.50 9.10 -12.13
N TYR A 13 4.04 10.35 -12.03
CA TYR A 13 4.66 11.32 -11.14
C TYR A 13 4.66 10.84 -9.68
N ILE A 14 3.55 10.28 -9.23
CA ILE A 14 3.43 9.77 -7.85
C ILE A 14 4.34 8.55 -7.67
N ARG A 15 4.35 7.62 -8.62
CA ARG A 15 5.23 6.45 -8.52
C ARG A 15 6.70 6.87 -8.39
N GLU A 16 7.13 7.84 -9.20
CA GLU A 16 8.52 8.32 -9.17
C GLU A 16 8.85 9.01 -7.85
N LEU A 17 8.01 9.96 -7.44
CA LEU A 17 8.23 10.73 -6.22
C LEU A 17 8.23 9.83 -4.98
N TYR A 18 7.21 9.01 -4.85
CA TYR A 18 7.04 8.17 -3.67
C TYR A 18 8.10 7.07 -3.62
N SER A 19 8.42 6.49 -4.77
CA SER A 19 9.46 5.48 -4.86
C SER A 19 10.83 6.05 -4.44
N GLU A 20 11.15 7.24 -4.91
CA GLU A 20 12.40 7.92 -4.56
C GLU A 20 12.48 8.21 -3.06
N GLU A 21 11.42 8.79 -2.52
CA GLU A 21 11.38 9.14 -1.09
C GLU A 21 11.45 7.92 -0.19
N LEU A 22 10.71 6.87 -0.53
CA LEU A 22 10.68 5.66 0.29
C LEU A 22 11.99 4.87 0.15
N SER A 23 12.58 4.87 -1.04
CA SER A 23 13.90 4.25 -1.23
C SER A 23 14.98 4.97 -0.43
N ALA A 24 14.88 6.28 -0.30
CA ALA A 24 15.81 7.06 0.53
C ALA A 24 15.72 6.68 2.01
N GLU A 25 14.57 6.16 2.45
CA GLU A 25 14.40 5.65 3.81
C GLU A 25 14.98 4.23 3.99
N GLY A 26 15.51 3.65 2.93
CA GLY A 26 16.10 2.31 2.96
C GLY A 26 15.19 1.19 2.54
N HIS A 27 13.98 1.48 2.07
CA HIS A 27 13.04 0.46 1.62
C HIS A 27 13.35 0.00 0.20
N ASN A 28 12.94 -1.21 -0.11
CA ASN A 28 12.97 -1.76 -1.46
C ASN A 28 11.57 -1.60 -2.05
N VAL A 29 11.42 -0.71 -3.04
CA VAL A 29 10.12 -0.33 -3.58
C VAL A 29 9.93 -0.86 -4.99
N ALA A 30 8.87 -1.63 -5.19
CA ALA A 30 8.40 -2.03 -6.52
C ALA A 30 7.13 -1.23 -6.82
N THR A 31 6.95 -0.83 -8.07
CA THR A 31 5.79 -0.02 -8.46
C THR A 31 4.99 -0.70 -9.56
N LEU A 32 3.68 -0.49 -9.53
CA LEU A 32 2.75 -0.94 -10.56
C LEU A 32 1.87 0.23 -10.98
N ALA A 33 1.65 0.35 -12.30
CA ALA A 33 0.78 1.39 -12.85
C ALA A 33 -0.67 0.95 -12.98
N THR A 34 -0.97 -0.32 -12.72
CA THR A 34 -2.29 -0.91 -12.92
C THR A 34 -2.56 -1.97 -11.87
N GLY A 35 -3.85 -2.26 -11.64
CA GLY A 35 -4.24 -3.38 -10.79
C GLY A 35 -4.27 -4.72 -11.49
N GLN A 36 -3.92 -4.76 -12.78
CA GLN A 36 -3.97 -5.99 -13.54
C GLN A 36 -3.01 -7.03 -12.98
N ASN A 37 -3.52 -8.24 -12.75
CA ASN A 37 -2.74 -9.36 -12.19
C ASN A 37 -2.10 -9.05 -10.84
N LEU A 38 -2.76 -8.19 -10.05
CA LEU A 38 -2.18 -7.74 -8.77
C LEU A 38 -1.90 -8.92 -7.83
N MET A 39 -2.81 -9.88 -7.73
CA MET A 39 -2.60 -11.02 -6.83
C MET A 39 -1.37 -11.83 -7.21
N ARG A 40 -1.17 -12.07 -8.50
CA ARG A 40 0.02 -12.78 -8.97
C ARG A 40 1.29 -12.00 -8.68
N LYS A 41 1.24 -10.68 -8.85
CA LYS A 41 2.40 -9.83 -8.59
C LYS A 41 2.74 -9.79 -7.11
N ILE A 42 1.73 -9.79 -6.24
CA ILE A 42 1.95 -9.90 -4.80
C ILE A 42 2.62 -11.22 -4.46
N ASP A 43 2.15 -12.31 -5.05
CA ASP A 43 2.73 -13.63 -4.83
C ASP A 43 4.20 -13.69 -5.26
N ASN A 44 4.53 -13.06 -6.40
CA ASN A 44 5.89 -13.07 -6.93
C ASN A 44 6.82 -12.13 -6.17
N LEU A 45 6.35 -10.95 -5.80
CA LEU A 45 7.18 -9.92 -5.17
C LEU A 45 7.28 -10.08 -3.66
N GLN A 46 6.33 -10.75 -3.05
CA GLN A 46 6.30 -10.97 -1.60
C GLN A 46 6.48 -9.67 -0.81
N PRO A 47 5.65 -8.63 -1.08
CA PRO A 47 5.79 -7.37 -0.34
C PRO A 47 5.40 -7.54 1.12
N GLU A 48 5.98 -6.72 1.96
CA GLU A 48 5.63 -6.67 3.39
C GLU A 48 4.53 -5.64 3.64
N VAL A 49 4.36 -4.69 2.72
CA VAL A 49 3.33 -3.66 2.76
C VAL A 49 2.92 -3.34 1.32
N VAL A 50 1.62 -3.17 1.11
CA VAL A 50 1.09 -2.68 -0.17
C VAL A 50 0.52 -1.28 0.06
N VAL A 51 0.96 -0.32 -0.75
CA VAL A 51 0.39 1.03 -0.78
C VAL A 51 -0.46 1.10 -2.04
N LEU A 52 -1.77 1.27 -1.87
CA LEU A 52 -2.74 1.07 -2.94
C LEU A 52 -3.62 2.31 -3.10
N ASP A 53 -3.68 2.82 -4.34
CA ASP A 53 -4.60 3.89 -4.68
C ASP A 53 -6.02 3.33 -4.90
N ILE A 54 -7.02 4.10 -4.50
CA ILE A 54 -8.42 3.71 -4.68
C ILE A 54 -8.86 3.87 -6.14
N ARG A 55 -8.51 5.00 -6.76
CA ARG A 55 -8.97 5.32 -8.12
C ARG A 55 -7.87 5.07 -9.13
N LEU A 56 -7.81 3.84 -9.60
CA LEU A 56 -6.95 3.47 -10.71
C LEU A 56 -7.75 3.59 -12.01
N VAL A 57 -7.06 3.84 -13.14
CA VAL A 57 -7.73 4.01 -14.44
C VAL A 57 -8.57 2.77 -14.80
N ASP A 58 -7.99 1.59 -14.60
CA ASP A 58 -8.58 0.33 -15.06
C ASP A 58 -9.27 -0.47 -13.95
N TYR A 59 -9.06 -0.13 -12.68
CA TYR A 59 -9.51 -0.94 -11.55
C TYR A 59 -9.98 -0.08 -10.41
N ASP A 60 -10.94 -0.61 -9.66
CA ASP A 60 -11.37 -0.03 -8.40
C ASP A 60 -10.46 -0.56 -7.28
N GLY A 61 -9.69 0.33 -6.66
CA GLY A 61 -8.77 -0.07 -5.58
C GLY A 61 -9.47 -0.68 -4.38
N LEU A 62 -10.72 -0.28 -4.10
CA LEU A 62 -11.46 -0.88 -2.99
C LEU A 62 -11.83 -2.34 -3.28
N GLU A 63 -12.12 -2.67 -4.53
CA GLU A 63 -12.36 -4.06 -4.93
C GLU A 63 -11.06 -4.87 -4.85
N LEU A 64 -9.94 -4.29 -5.30
CA LEU A 64 -8.63 -4.92 -5.18
C LEU A 64 -8.27 -5.17 -3.72
N LEU A 65 -8.59 -4.26 -2.83
CA LEU A 65 -8.36 -4.41 -1.40
C LEU A 65 -9.11 -5.64 -0.85
N GLN A 66 -10.36 -5.84 -1.28
CA GLN A 66 -11.13 -7.01 -0.86
C GLN A 66 -10.47 -8.30 -1.33
N GLU A 67 -9.97 -8.33 -2.57
CA GLU A 67 -9.25 -9.48 -3.10
C GLU A 67 -7.98 -9.76 -2.31
N ILE A 68 -7.21 -8.73 -2.02
CA ILE A 68 -5.99 -8.86 -1.21
C ILE A 68 -6.35 -9.47 0.14
N ARG A 69 -7.37 -8.94 0.79
CA ARG A 69 -7.74 -9.40 2.12
C ARG A 69 -8.22 -10.85 2.13
N THR A 70 -8.86 -11.28 1.03
CA THR A 70 -9.30 -12.65 0.88
C THR A 70 -8.13 -13.62 0.68
N GLU A 71 -7.17 -13.27 -0.16
CA GLU A 71 -6.06 -14.15 -0.51
C GLU A 71 -4.84 -13.98 0.40
N HIS A 72 -4.68 -12.80 0.99
CA HIS A 72 -3.54 -12.45 1.86
C HIS A 72 -4.07 -11.74 3.11
N ARG A 73 -4.64 -12.53 4.01
CA ARG A 73 -5.37 -12.03 5.19
C ARG A 73 -4.55 -11.05 6.02
N ASP A 74 -3.27 -11.33 6.20
CA ASP A 74 -2.43 -10.58 7.14
C ASP A 74 -1.50 -9.59 6.46
N LEU A 75 -1.58 -9.44 5.14
CA LEU A 75 -0.73 -8.51 4.42
C LEU A 75 -1.17 -7.07 4.72
N PRO A 76 -0.28 -6.24 5.30
CA PRO A 76 -0.63 -4.84 5.55
C PRO A 76 -0.91 -4.09 4.25
N VAL A 77 -2.04 -3.39 4.22
CA VAL A 77 -2.42 -2.55 3.08
C VAL A 77 -2.71 -1.15 3.58
N ILE A 78 -2.06 -0.18 2.97
CA ILE A 78 -2.28 1.25 3.20
C ILE A 78 -2.98 1.80 1.98
N LEU A 79 -4.19 2.30 2.14
CA LEU A 79 -4.85 3.05 1.06
C LEU A 79 -4.24 4.45 1.03
N CYS A 80 -3.79 4.87 -0.14
CA CYS A 80 -3.20 6.19 -0.33
C CYS A 80 -3.84 6.83 -1.55
N THR A 81 -4.71 7.80 -1.34
CA THR A 81 -5.54 8.36 -2.39
C THR A 81 -5.61 9.89 -2.28
N ALA A 82 -5.90 10.55 -3.40
CA ALA A 82 -6.08 12.00 -3.44
C ALA A 82 -7.39 12.45 -2.75
N TYR A 83 -8.27 11.51 -2.43
CA TYR A 83 -9.62 11.82 -1.95
C TYR A 83 -9.85 11.32 -0.54
N ASP A 84 -10.36 12.18 0.35
CA ASP A 84 -10.73 11.79 1.70
C ASP A 84 -12.19 11.31 1.79
N THR A 85 -12.96 11.46 0.72
CA THR A 85 -14.38 11.08 0.69
C THR A 85 -14.62 9.59 0.88
N TYR A 86 -13.62 8.76 0.56
CA TYR A 86 -13.72 7.31 0.72
C TYR A 86 -13.47 6.85 2.16
N LYS A 87 -13.01 7.73 3.02
CA LYS A 87 -12.60 7.38 4.39
C LYS A 87 -13.69 6.68 5.18
N TYR A 88 -14.96 6.98 4.89
CA TYR A 88 -16.09 6.41 5.60
C TYR A 88 -16.78 5.29 4.83
N ASP A 89 -16.23 4.88 3.70
CA ASP A 89 -16.74 3.72 2.96
C ASP A 89 -16.40 2.46 3.77
N GLN A 90 -17.40 1.56 3.93
CA GLN A 90 -17.22 0.34 4.69
C GLN A 90 -16.12 -0.54 4.14
N LYS A 91 -15.86 -0.49 2.83
CA LYS A 91 -14.83 -1.30 2.20
C LYS A 91 -13.43 -0.92 2.66
N THR A 92 -13.23 0.31 3.15
CA THR A 92 -11.91 0.75 3.64
C THR A 92 -11.52 0.10 4.96
N ILE A 93 -12.48 -0.50 5.67
CA ILE A 93 -12.21 -1.18 6.94
C ILE A 93 -11.19 -2.31 6.76
N ALA A 94 -11.13 -2.91 5.58
CA ALA A 94 -10.18 -3.98 5.28
C ALA A 94 -8.74 -3.49 5.16
N ALA A 95 -8.52 -2.18 5.03
CA ALA A 95 -7.17 -1.61 5.03
C ALA A 95 -6.69 -1.36 6.45
N ASP A 96 -5.37 -1.41 6.63
CA ASP A 96 -4.76 -1.13 7.94
C ASP A 96 -4.67 0.38 8.18
N TYR A 97 -4.44 1.17 7.13
CA TYR A 97 -4.33 2.62 7.22
C TYR A 97 -4.93 3.28 5.99
N TYR A 98 -5.39 4.51 6.17
CA TYR A 98 -5.91 5.36 5.10
C TYR A 98 -5.12 6.68 5.13
N VAL A 99 -4.45 7.01 4.03
CA VAL A 99 -3.63 8.22 3.92
C VAL A 99 -4.09 9.02 2.70
N VAL A 100 -4.29 10.32 2.88
CA VAL A 100 -4.59 11.22 1.76
C VAL A 100 -3.25 11.65 1.13
N LYS A 101 -3.16 11.58 -0.20
CA LYS A 101 -1.94 11.94 -0.93
C LYS A 101 -1.52 13.37 -0.64
N SER A 102 -0.22 13.58 -0.46
CA SER A 102 0.38 14.88 -0.21
C SER A 102 1.80 14.88 -0.76
N PHE A 103 2.34 16.06 -1.01
CA PHE A 103 3.77 16.21 -1.31
C PHE A 103 4.62 15.93 -0.06
N ASP A 104 4.04 16.12 1.12
CA ASP A 104 4.68 15.75 2.37
C ASP A 104 4.27 14.29 2.66
N LEU A 105 5.24 13.39 2.60
CA LEU A 105 5.02 11.97 2.79
C LEU A 105 5.09 11.52 4.25
N SER A 106 5.09 12.46 5.19
CA SER A 106 5.23 12.12 6.61
C SER A 106 4.19 11.12 7.10
N GLN A 107 2.92 11.33 6.75
CA GLN A 107 1.86 10.43 7.18
C GLN A 107 2.01 9.04 6.59
N LEU A 108 2.37 8.97 5.30
CA LEU A 108 2.59 7.69 4.63
C LEU A 108 3.77 6.95 5.26
N LYS A 109 4.86 7.65 5.53
CA LYS A 109 6.05 7.06 6.16
C LYS A 109 5.73 6.51 7.55
N ILE A 110 4.93 7.24 8.33
CA ILE A 110 4.49 6.79 9.66
C ILE A 110 3.63 5.54 9.53
N ALA A 111 2.69 5.51 8.59
CA ALA A 111 1.80 4.36 8.38
C ALA A 111 2.60 3.12 7.98
N ILE A 112 3.57 3.28 7.08
CA ILE A 112 4.44 2.18 6.66
C ILE A 112 5.23 1.64 7.84
N GLN A 113 5.82 2.52 8.64
CA GLN A 113 6.62 2.11 9.79
C GLN A 113 5.78 1.35 10.80
N ARG A 114 4.56 1.82 11.08
CA ARG A 114 3.65 1.14 11.99
C ARG A 114 3.22 -0.23 11.46
N ALA A 115 2.95 -0.32 10.16
CA ALA A 115 2.56 -1.58 9.54
C ALA A 115 3.67 -2.63 9.66
N ILE A 116 4.91 -2.22 9.42
CA ILE A 116 6.08 -3.09 9.52
C ILE A 116 6.29 -3.54 10.96
N GLU A 117 6.22 -2.63 11.92
CA GLU A 117 6.45 -2.92 13.32
C GLU A 117 5.39 -3.87 13.89
N THR A 118 4.13 -3.63 13.56
CA THR A 118 3.02 -4.48 14.02
C THR A 118 3.20 -5.91 13.52
N ASN A 119 3.52 -6.09 12.24
CA ASN A 119 3.77 -7.40 11.67
C ASN A 119 4.99 -8.07 12.31
N GLY A 120 6.07 -7.31 12.50
CA GLY A 120 7.26 -7.82 13.16
C GLY A 120 6.97 -8.29 14.57
N SER A 121 6.21 -7.51 15.33
CA SER A 121 5.82 -7.86 16.70
C SER A 121 4.99 -9.13 16.73
N LEU A 122 4.03 -9.28 15.82
CA LEU A 122 3.21 -10.49 15.74
C LEU A 122 4.06 -11.70 15.38
N SER A 123 5.02 -11.55 14.48
CA SER A 123 5.93 -12.62 14.11
C SER A 123 6.80 -13.07 15.28
N GLU A 124 7.24 -12.14 16.10
CA GLU A 124 8.07 -12.43 17.27
C GLU A 124 7.30 -13.21 18.34
N LEU A 125 6.00 -13.01 18.43
CA LEU A 125 5.17 -13.70 19.40
C LEU A 125 4.82 -15.13 19.01
N GLN A 126 5.02 -15.48 17.75
CA GLN A 126 4.77 -16.82 17.22
C GLN A 126 6.01 -17.68 17.29
#